data_66f50878456706c6291d8a303b18e4a2
#
_entry.id   66f50878456706c6291d8a303b18e4a2
#
_cell.length_a   1.000
_cell.length_b   1.000
_cell.length_c   1.000
_cell.angle_alpha   90.00
_cell.angle_beta   90.00
_cell.angle_gamma   90.00
#
_symmetry.space_group_name_H-M   'P 1'
#
loop_
_entity.id
_entity.type
_entity.pdbx_description
1 polymer ?
#
loop_
_entity_poly.entity_id
_entity_poly.type
_entity_poly.pdbx_seq_one_letter_code
_entity_poly.pdbx_strand_id
1 'polypeptide(L)'
;KGIKKTGEMTQSLKVNRRSRWNNVFVHILLWGVIFILPYFFMDPERVFNWKSFARSLPDLLGFMLIFYLNYFLLIDKLLFKGKTKHFVVYNLLLIVGIAFLMHYSRGWLTALMPEIMPRWRMRRRMIPLSFVVRNFTSLFLMTGLSLALKMTVRWFEVDNERKELAKAKSEAELQNLKNQINPHFLL
;
A
#
# COMPACT_ATOMS: atom_id res chain seq x y z
N LYS A 1 25.16 35.07 -4.66
CA LYS A 1 24.91 33.70 -5.25
C LYS A 1 24.55 32.64 -4.20
N GLY A 2 24.90 32.80 -2.89
CA GLY A 2 24.60 31.82 -1.82
C GLY A 2 23.14 31.77 -1.38
N ILE A 3 22.43 32.89 -1.32
CA ILE A 3 21.08 33.01 -0.75
C ILE A 3 20.00 32.31 -1.63
N LYS A 4 20.17 32.29 -2.97
CA LYS A 4 19.26 31.61 -3.88
C LYS A 4 19.32 30.07 -3.73
N LYS A 5 20.53 29.52 -3.53
CA LYS A 5 20.70 28.06 -3.34
C LYS A 5 20.08 27.54 -2.03
N THR A 6 20.12 28.36 -0.97
CA THR A 6 19.51 27.99 0.33
C THR A 6 17.97 27.99 0.25
N GLY A 7 17.38 28.92 -0.52
CA GLY A 7 15.93 28.96 -0.74
C GLY A 7 15.40 27.76 -1.54
N GLU A 8 16.09 27.36 -2.59
CA GLU A 8 15.73 26.19 -3.41
C GLU A 8 15.87 24.89 -2.62
N MET A 9 16.91 24.77 -1.79
CA MET A 9 17.15 23.61 -0.93
C MET A 9 16.09 23.48 0.16
N THR A 10 15.65 24.57 0.78
CA THR A 10 14.57 24.58 1.78
C THR A 10 13.21 24.29 1.14
N GLN A 11 12.98 24.71 -0.08
CA GLN A 11 11.75 24.46 -0.82
C GLN A 11 11.65 22.97 -1.24
N SER A 12 12.74 22.38 -1.72
CA SER A 12 12.81 20.94 -2.06
C SER A 12 12.62 20.05 -0.84
N LEU A 13 13.18 20.42 0.31
CA LEU A 13 12.99 19.70 1.58
C LEU A 13 11.53 19.79 2.09
N LYS A 14 10.87 20.93 1.91
CA LYS A 14 9.44 21.10 2.28
C LYS A 14 8.51 20.27 1.37
N VAL A 15 8.76 20.22 0.07
CA VAL A 15 7.98 19.42 -0.89
C VAL A 15 8.13 17.94 -0.59
N ASN A 16 9.34 17.46 -0.34
CA ASN A 16 9.60 16.05 0.00
C ASN A 16 8.97 15.65 1.33
N ARG A 17 8.97 16.53 2.33
CA ARG A 17 8.34 16.31 3.63
C ARG A 17 6.82 16.20 3.49
N ARG A 18 6.17 17.07 2.71
CA ARG A 18 4.72 17.07 2.48
C ARG A 18 4.26 15.81 1.75
N SER A 19 5.02 15.34 0.77
CA SER A 19 4.75 14.09 0.04
C SER A 19 4.81 12.86 0.96
N ARG A 20 5.80 12.80 1.86
CA ARG A 20 5.94 11.69 2.83
C ARG A 20 4.79 11.65 3.83
N TRP A 21 4.33 12.78 4.33
CA TRP A 21 3.20 12.86 5.25
C TRP A 21 1.88 12.45 4.57
N ASN A 22 1.67 12.84 3.32
CA ASN A 22 0.50 12.41 2.56
C ASN A 22 0.45 10.88 2.40
N ASN A 23 1.59 10.25 2.12
CA ASN A 23 1.66 8.80 2.00
C ASN A 23 1.35 8.10 3.34
N VAL A 24 1.92 8.56 4.44
CA VAL A 24 1.63 8.01 5.78
C VAL A 24 0.17 8.19 6.13
N PHE A 25 -0.41 9.35 5.87
CA PHE A 25 -1.82 9.63 6.13
C PHE A 25 -2.76 8.70 5.35
N VAL A 26 -2.47 8.43 4.08
CA VAL A 26 -3.23 7.48 3.25
C VAL A 26 -3.20 6.07 3.86
N HIS A 27 -2.03 5.61 4.33
CA HIS A 27 -1.93 4.30 4.98
C HIS A 27 -2.69 4.24 6.30
N ILE A 28 -2.60 5.29 7.14
CA ILE A 28 -3.36 5.37 8.41
C ILE A 28 -4.86 5.33 8.12
N LEU A 29 -5.33 6.13 7.16
CA LEU A 29 -6.73 6.19 6.77
C LEU A 29 -7.21 4.85 6.22
N LEU A 30 -6.43 4.23 5.31
CA LEU A 30 -6.71 2.92 4.75
C LEU A 30 -6.90 1.86 5.85
N TRP A 31 -5.95 1.75 6.76
CA TRP A 31 -6.00 0.76 7.84
C TRP A 31 -7.08 1.10 8.88
N GLY A 32 -7.31 2.38 9.15
CA GLY A 32 -8.42 2.83 9.99
C GLY A 32 -9.77 2.37 9.44
N VAL A 33 -9.99 2.57 8.14
CA VAL A 33 -11.22 2.10 7.47
C VAL A 33 -11.33 0.57 7.51
N ILE A 34 -10.28 -0.16 7.15
CA ILE A 34 -10.29 -1.63 7.11
C ILE A 34 -10.44 -2.24 8.51
N PHE A 35 -9.82 -1.66 9.54
CA PHE A 35 -9.80 -2.22 10.89
C PHE A 35 -10.97 -1.78 11.76
N ILE A 36 -11.41 -0.54 11.62
CA ILE A 36 -12.38 0.06 12.56
C ILE A 36 -13.79 -0.05 12.00
N LEU A 37 -13.98 0.23 10.70
CA LEU A 37 -15.29 0.31 10.08
C LEU A 37 -16.13 -0.98 10.23
N PRO A 38 -15.61 -2.20 10.03
CA PRO A 38 -16.40 -3.42 10.19
C PRO A 38 -16.97 -3.62 11.61
N TYR A 39 -16.24 -3.15 12.64
CA TYR A 39 -16.66 -3.32 14.03
C TYR A 39 -17.76 -2.36 14.44
N PHE A 40 -17.87 -1.20 13.79
CA PHE A 40 -18.96 -0.26 14.00
C PHE A 40 -20.28 -0.69 13.33
N PHE A 41 -20.17 -1.39 12.19
CA PHE A 41 -21.36 -1.77 11.40
C PHE A 41 -21.87 -3.17 11.70
N MET A 42 -21.05 -4.06 12.29
CA MET A 42 -21.43 -5.45 12.56
C MET A 42 -22.12 -5.67 13.90
N ASP A 43 -22.05 -4.70 14.83
CA ASP A 43 -22.68 -4.83 16.13
C ASP A 43 -23.98 -3.99 16.18
N PRO A 44 -25.16 -4.62 16.36
CA PRO A 44 -26.43 -3.90 16.46
C PRO A 44 -26.47 -2.91 17.60
N GLU A 45 -25.74 -3.19 18.69
CA GLU A 45 -25.69 -2.31 19.89
C GLU A 45 -24.67 -1.19 19.77
N ARG A 46 -23.90 -1.13 18.65
CA ARG A 46 -22.83 -0.15 18.40
C ARG A 46 -21.79 -0.04 19.53
N VAL A 47 -21.61 -1.09 20.29
CA VAL A 47 -20.63 -1.17 21.37
C VAL A 47 -19.40 -1.90 20.86
N PHE A 48 -18.21 -1.31 21.03
CA PHE A 48 -16.95 -1.93 20.64
C PHE A 48 -16.70 -3.21 21.43
N ASN A 49 -16.72 -4.36 20.76
CA ASN A 49 -16.50 -5.66 21.37
C ASN A 49 -15.03 -6.07 21.27
N TRP A 50 -14.27 -5.85 22.36
CA TRP A 50 -12.86 -6.21 22.46
C TRP A 50 -12.57 -7.67 22.11
N LYS A 51 -13.41 -8.60 22.54
CA LYS A 51 -13.22 -10.04 22.25
C LYS A 51 -13.35 -10.34 20.75
N SER A 52 -14.24 -9.67 20.07
CA SER A 52 -14.39 -9.78 18.61
C SER A 52 -13.23 -9.19 17.85
N PHE A 53 -12.73 -8.03 18.31
CA PHE A 53 -11.53 -7.41 17.76
C PHE A 53 -10.30 -8.30 17.96
N ALA A 54 -10.05 -8.79 19.17
CA ALA A 54 -8.90 -9.66 19.45
C ALA A 54 -8.92 -10.96 18.63
N ARG A 55 -10.08 -11.53 18.36
CA ARG A 55 -10.23 -12.69 17.46
C ARG A 55 -9.82 -12.43 16.02
N SER A 56 -9.97 -11.21 15.54
CA SER A 56 -9.64 -10.85 14.16
C SER A 56 -8.20 -10.36 13.99
N LEU A 57 -7.46 -10.15 15.06
CA LEU A 57 -6.06 -9.72 14.98
C LEU A 57 -5.19 -10.57 14.04
N PRO A 58 -5.25 -11.92 14.06
CA PRO A 58 -4.48 -12.73 13.11
C PRO A 58 -4.80 -12.43 11.65
N ASP A 59 -6.07 -12.14 11.34
CA ASP A 59 -6.49 -11.79 9.98
C ASP A 59 -5.99 -10.42 9.58
N LEU A 60 -6.14 -9.44 10.46
CA LEU A 60 -5.69 -8.07 10.25
C LEU A 60 -4.18 -8.02 10.02
N LEU A 61 -3.40 -8.73 10.86
CA LEU A 61 -1.95 -8.84 10.70
C LEU A 61 -1.57 -9.56 9.40
N GLY A 62 -2.30 -10.60 9.00
CA GLY A 62 -2.10 -11.28 7.73
C GLY A 62 -2.35 -10.36 6.53
N PHE A 63 -3.40 -9.54 6.58
CA PHE A 63 -3.70 -8.56 5.54
C PHE A 63 -2.63 -7.45 5.46
N MET A 64 -2.17 -6.95 6.60
CA MET A 64 -1.05 -6.01 6.63
C MET A 64 0.22 -6.62 6.04
N LEU A 65 0.53 -7.84 6.41
CA LEU A 65 1.74 -8.54 5.97
C LEU A 65 1.75 -8.70 4.45
N ILE A 66 0.67 -9.23 3.84
CA ILE A 66 0.61 -9.39 2.38
C ILE A 66 0.65 -8.05 1.66
N PHE A 67 -0.05 -7.05 2.18
CA PHE A 67 -0.07 -5.72 1.60
C PHE A 67 1.34 -5.11 1.55
N TYR A 68 2.06 -5.08 2.68
CA TYR A 68 3.36 -4.45 2.75
C TYR A 68 4.47 -5.24 2.06
N LEU A 69 4.41 -6.58 2.06
CA LEU A 69 5.34 -7.41 1.28
C LEU A 69 5.18 -7.14 -0.22
N ASN A 70 3.96 -6.99 -0.70
CA ASN A 70 3.71 -6.59 -2.07
C ASN A 70 4.19 -5.16 -2.33
N TYR A 71 3.73 -4.21 -1.53
CA TYR A 71 3.96 -2.79 -1.73
C TYR A 71 5.46 -2.40 -1.73
N PHE A 72 6.27 -2.97 -0.82
CA PHE A 72 7.68 -2.61 -0.68
C PHE A 72 8.65 -3.56 -1.38
N LEU A 73 8.27 -4.81 -1.66
CA LEU A 73 9.21 -5.80 -2.14
C LEU A 73 8.84 -6.37 -3.52
N LEU A 74 7.67 -7.00 -3.65
CA LEU A 74 7.36 -7.79 -4.84
C LEU A 74 7.12 -6.91 -6.07
N ILE A 75 6.38 -5.82 -5.92
CA ILE A 75 6.05 -4.92 -7.02
C ILE A 75 7.33 -4.28 -7.58
N ASP A 76 8.17 -3.70 -6.71
CA ASP A 76 9.40 -3.03 -7.14
C ASP A 76 10.44 -4.01 -7.72
N LYS A 77 10.58 -5.19 -7.09
CA LYS A 77 11.65 -6.13 -7.49
C LYS A 77 11.28 -7.03 -8.67
N LEU A 78 9.99 -7.29 -8.87
CA LEU A 78 9.52 -8.23 -9.87
C LEU A 78 8.70 -7.56 -10.98
N LEU A 79 7.62 -6.86 -10.60
CA LEU A 79 6.69 -6.32 -11.58
C LEU A 79 7.32 -5.17 -12.39
N PHE A 80 7.91 -4.19 -11.73
CA PHE A 80 8.57 -3.06 -12.43
C PHE A 80 9.86 -3.45 -13.17
N LYS A 81 10.38 -4.63 -12.90
CA LYS A 81 11.50 -5.22 -13.67
C LYS A 81 11.04 -6.15 -14.81
N GLY A 82 9.74 -6.16 -15.15
CA GLY A 82 9.18 -6.97 -16.23
C GLY A 82 9.08 -8.48 -15.92
N LYS A 83 9.34 -8.91 -14.68
CA LYS A 83 9.29 -10.32 -14.26
C LYS A 83 7.88 -10.72 -13.80
N THR A 84 6.87 -10.47 -14.63
CA THR A 84 5.44 -10.66 -14.28
C THR A 84 5.11 -12.10 -13.90
N LYS A 85 5.66 -13.09 -14.58
CA LYS A 85 5.43 -14.52 -14.26
C LYS A 85 5.89 -14.86 -12.84
N HIS A 86 7.08 -14.40 -12.46
CA HIS A 86 7.62 -14.60 -11.11
C HIS A 86 6.78 -13.87 -10.07
N PHE A 87 6.32 -12.64 -10.37
CA PHE A 87 5.42 -11.89 -9.49
C PHE A 87 4.14 -12.67 -9.18
N VAL A 88 3.49 -13.26 -10.18
CA VAL A 88 2.28 -14.07 -9.98
C VAL A 88 2.57 -15.31 -9.13
N VAL A 89 3.61 -16.06 -9.44
CA VAL A 89 3.99 -17.29 -8.72
C VAL A 89 4.30 -16.97 -7.25
N TYR A 90 5.14 -15.96 -6.99
CA TYR A 90 5.48 -15.57 -5.61
C TYR A 90 4.27 -15.07 -4.83
N ASN A 91 3.33 -14.34 -5.47
CA ASN A 91 2.10 -13.93 -4.82
C ASN A 91 1.20 -15.13 -4.46
N LEU A 92 1.06 -16.11 -5.35
CA LEU A 92 0.30 -17.32 -5.03
C LEU A 92 0.90 -18.08 -3.85
N LEU A 93 2.22 -18.25 -3.82
CA LEU A 93 2.92 -18.89 -2.69
C LEU A 93 2.75 -18.07 -1.39
N LEU A 94 2.83 -16.75 -1.50
CA LEU A 94 2.65 -15.83 -0.36
C LEU A 94 1.23 -15.92 0.21
N ILE A 95 0.20 -15.91 -0.64
CA ILE A 95 -1.21 -16.03 -0.24
C ILE A 95 -1.41 -17.35 0.51
N VAL A 96 -0.92 -18.47 -0.03
CA VAL A 96 -1.01 -19.78 0.62
C VAL A 96 -0.29 -19.77 1.96
N GLY A 97 0.95 -19.29 2.00
CA GLY A 97 1.77 -19.24 3.23
C GLY A 97 1.11 -18.38 4.32
N ILE A 98 0.59 -17.19 3.97
CA ILE A 98 -0.08 -16.30 4.92
C ILE A 98 -1.42 -16.90 5.38
N ALA A 99 -2.19 -17.56 4.50
CA ALA A 99 -3.41 -18.24 4.89
C ALA A 99 -3.15 -19.34 5.93
N PHE A 100 -2.08 -20.12 5.76
CA PHE A 100 -1.63 -21.08 6.77
C PHE A 100 -1.23 -20.39 8.07
N LEU A 101 -0.42 -19.32 8.01
CA LEU A 101 0.00 -18.56 9.18
C LEU A 101 -1.21 -18.02 9.96
N MET A 102 -2.20 -17.45 9.29
CA MET A 102 -3.45 -16.96 9.89
C MET A 102 -4.24 -18.09 10.56
N HIS A 103 -4.28 -19.27 9.94
CA HIS A 103 -4.95 -20.42 10.51
C HIS A 103 -4.29 -20.90 11.81
N TYR A 104 -2.98 -21.08 11.81
CA TYR A 104 -2.22 -21.52 12.98
C TYR A 104 -2.20 -20.48 14.10
N SER A 105 -2.04 -19.20 13.77
CA SER A 105 -2.03 -18.12 14.76
C SER A 105 -3.35 -17.98 15.51
N ARG A 106 -4.48 -18.25 14.86
CA ARG A 106 -5.78 -18.32 15.55
C ARG A 106 -5.86 -19.47 16.54
N GLY A 107 -5.34 -20.66 16.18
CA GLY A 107 -5.25 -21.79 17.09
C GLY A 107 -4.42 -21.46 18.32
N TRP A 108 -3.29 -20.82 18.11
CA TRP A 108 -2.38 -20.39 19.19
C TRP A 108 -3.02 -19.31 20.09
N LEU A 109 -3.68 -18.32 19.50
CA LEU A 109 -4.39 -17.27 20.24
C LEU A 109 -5.51 -17.86 21.12
N THR A 110 -6.25 -18.86 20.62
CA THR A 110 -7.31 -19.54 21.39
C THR A 110 -6.75 -20.41 22.52
N ALA A 111 -5.55 -20.96 22.36
CA ALA A 111 -4.88 -21.69 23.42
C ALA A 111 -4.40 -20.78 24.55
N LEU A 112 -3.90 -19.58 24.21
CA LEU A 112 -3.44 -18.59 25.18
C LEU A 112 -4.59 -17.86 25.89
N MET A 113 -5.69 -17.60 25.19
CA MET A 113 -6.83 -16.82 25.69
C MET A 113 -8.15 -17.57 25.44
N PRO A 114 -8.43 -18.64 26.18
CA PRO A 114 -9.65 -19.45 25.95
C PRO A 114 -10.96 -18.68 26.15
N GLU A 115 -10.92 -17.56 26.87
CA GLU A 115 -12.07 -16.67 27.07
C GLU A 115 -12.50 -15.92 25.82
N ILE A 116 -11.58 -15.76 24.84
CA ILE A 116 -11.84 -15.04 23.59
C ILE A 116 -12.59 -15.93 22.61
N MET A 117 -12.39 -17.25 22.66
CA MET A 117 -13.06 -18.20 21.77
C MET A 117 -13.74 -19.35 22.53
N PRO A 118 -15.05 -19.57 22.35
CA PRO A 118 -15.74 -20.68 23.00
C PRO A 118 -15.17 -22.03 22.54
N ARG A 119 -14.92 -22.93 23.49
CA ARG A 119 -14.34 -24.27 23.25
C ARG A 119 -15.13 -25.14 22.26
N TRP A 120 -16.44 -24.94 22.10
CA TRP A 120 -17.25 -25.69 21.15
C TRP A 120 -16.89 -25.42 19.67
N ARG A 121 -16.28 -24.28 19.32
CA ARG A 121 -15.73 -24.01 17.97
C ARG A 121 -14.44 -24.76 17.67
N MET A 122 -13.68 -25.18 18.68
CA MET A 122 -12.46 -25.98 18.50
C MET A 122 -12.74 -27.43 18.10
N ARG A 123 -13.93 -27.94 18.35
CA ARG A 123 -14.29 -29.36 18.12
C ARG A 123 -14.51 -29.71 16.65
N ARG A 124 -14.66 -28.72 15.76
CA ARG A 124 -14.74 -28.95 14.31
C ARG A 124 -13.33 -29.14 13.74
N ARG A 125 -12.92 -30.38 13.56
CA ARG A 125 -11.65 -30.78 12.93
C ARG A 125 -11.52 -30.34 11.46
N MET A 126 -12.63 -30.00 10.78
CA MET A 126 -12.60 -29.58 9.38
C MET A 126 -12.67 -28.06 9.27
N ILE A 127 -11.73 -27.48 8.49
CA ILE A 127 -11.78 -26.08 8.12
C ILE A 127 -12.99 -25.90 7.20
N PRO A 128 -13.99 -25.07 7.54
CA PRO A 128 -15.14 -24.88 6.66
C PRO A 128 -14.67 -24.21 5.35
N LEU A 129 -15.15 -24.72 4.22
CA LEU A 129 -14.78 -24.22 2.89
C LEU A 129 -15.03 -22.71 2.76
N SER A 130 -16.12 -22.21 3.36
CA SER A 130 -16.44 -20.78 3.40
C SER A 130 -15.35 -19.94 4.06
N PHE A 131 -14.67 -20.48 5.07
CA PHE A 131 -13.53 -19.81 5.72
C PHE A 131 -12.32 -19.73 4.80
N VAL A 132 -12.01 -20.82 4.11
CA VAL A 132 -10.91 -20.89 3.13
C VAL A 132 -11.15 -19.89 2.02
N VAL A 133 -12.33 -19.96 1.37
CA VAL A 133 -12.69 -19.04 0.27
C VAL A 133 -12.62 -17.59 0.72
N ARG A 134 -13.19 -17.25 1.87
CA ARG A 134 -13.15 -15.87 2.39
C ARG A 134 -11.73 -15.36 2.58
N ASN A 135 -10.85 -16.15 3.22
CA ASN A 135 -9.48 -15.72 3.49
C ASN A 135 -8.67 -15.57 2.20
N PHE A 136 -8.79 -16.52 1.27
CA PHE A 136 -8.11 -16.42 -0.02
C PHE A 136 -8.59 -15.21 -0.82
N THR A 137 -9.90 -14.98 -0.90
CA THR A 137 -10.48 -13.81 -1.59
C THR A 137 -9.99 -12.51 -0.96
N SER A 138 -9.98 -12.42 0.38
CA SER A 138 -9.49 -11.22 1.09
C SER A 138 -8.01 -10.96 0.85
N LEU A 139 -7.16 -12.00 0.89
CA LEU A 139 -5.73 -11.87 0.61
C LEU A 139 -5.47 -11.46 -0.84
N PHE A 140 -6.25 -12.01 -1.78
CA PHE A 140 -6.18 -11.64 -3.18
C PHE A 140 -6.58 -10.17 -3.40
N LEU A 141 -7.65 -9.72 -2.76
CA LEU A 141 -8.08 -8.32 -2.81
C LEU A 141 -7.04 -7.37 -2.21
N MET A 142 -6.38 -7.76 -1.10
CA MET A 142 -5.29 -6.98 -0.50
C MET A 142 -4.08 -6.89 -1.42
N THR A 143 -3.76 -7.96 -2.14
CA THR A 143 -2.73 -7.93 -3.18
C THR A 143 -3.09 -6.95 -4.30
N GLY A 144 -4.32 -7.01 -4.79
CA GLY A 144 -4.82 -6.07 -5.81
C GLY A 144 -4.81 -4.62 -5.33
N LEU A 145 -5.20 -4.38 -4.08
CA LEU A 145 -5.17 -3.05 -3.47
C LEU A 145 -3.76 -2.48 -3.35
N SER A 146 -2.79 -3.29 -2.90
CA SER A 146 -1.39 -2.89 -2.82
C SER A 146 -0.82 -2.53 -4.20
N LEU A 147 -1.20 -3.32 -5.22
CA LEU A 147 -0.81 -3.08 -6.60
C LEU A 147 -1.42 -1.78 -7.13
N ALA A 148 -2.73 -1.56 -6.94
CA ALA A 148 -3.42 -0.36 -7.38
C ALA A 148 -2.81 0.91 -6.77
N LEU A 149 -2.58 0.92 -5.45
CA LEU A 149 -1.96 2.06 -4.76
C LEU A 149 -0.54 2.32 -5.27
N LYS A 150 0.29 1.27 -5.42
CA LYS A 150 1.66 1.43 -5.90
C LYS A 150 1.72 1.94 -7.33
N MET A 151 0.85 1.42 -8.21
CA MET A 151 0.74 1.88 -9.60
C MET A 151 0.27 3.33 -9.68
N THR A 152 -0.68 3.74 -8.84
CA THR A 152 -1.15 5.12 -8.78
C THR A 152 -0.02 6.07 -8.39
N VAL A 153 0.74 5.74 -7.34
CA VAL A 153 1.90 6.54 -6.93
C VAL A 153 2.91 6.65 -8.08
N ARG A 154 3.25 5.52 -8.70
CA ARG A 154 4.20 5.49 -9.81
C ARG A 154 3.72 6.27 -11.04
N TRP A 155 2.43 6.21 -11.31
CA TRP A 155 1.84 6.99 -12.40
C TRP A 155 1.99 8.51 -12.17
N PHE A 156 1.72 9.00 -10.97
CA PHE A 156 1.93 10.41 -10.62
C PHE A 156 3.40 10.84 -10.71
N GLU A 157 4.34 9.99 -10.28
CA GLU A 157 5.77 10.27 -10.43
C GLU A 157 6.16 10.45 -11.89
N VAL A 158 5.77 9.49 -12.74
CA VAL A 158 6.06 9.52 -14.19
C VAL A 158 5.39 10.71 -14.88
N ASP A 159 4.14 11.05 -14.51
CA ASP A 159 3.45 12.20 -15.07
C ASP A 159 4.14 13.53 -14.72
N ASN A 160 4.60 13.67 -13.48
CA ASN A 160 5.36 14.83 -13.06
C ASN A 160 6.71 14.93 -13.79
N GLU A 161 7.46 13.82 -13.91
CA GLU A 161 8.70 13.78 -14.67
C GLU A 161 8.48 14.20 -16.14
N ARG A 162 7.40 13.73 -16.77
CA ARG A 162 7.03 14.12 -18.15
C ARG A 162 6.73 15.61 -18.27
N LYS A 163 6.02 16.18 -17.30
CA LYS A 163 5.71 17.62 -17.28
C LYS A 163 6.97 18.48 -17.13
N GLU A 164 7.90 18.05 -16.25
CA GLU A 164 9.18 18.76 -16.09
C GLU A 164 10.04 18.70 -17.35
N LEU A 165 10.13 17.52 -17.99
CA LEU A 165 10.83 17.36 -19.25
C LEU A 165 10.22 18.19 -20.39
N ALA A 166 8.88 18.23 -20.50
CA ALA A 166 8.18 19.05 -21.49
C ALA A 166 8.46 20.54 -21.28
N LYS A 167 8.47 21.01 -20.03
CA LYS A 167 8.81 22.39 -19.67
C LYS A 167 10.25 22.71 -20.03
N ALA A 168 11.20 21.87 -19.64
CA ALA A 168 12.62 22.07 -19.96
C ALA A 168 12.87 22.09 -21.47
N LYS A 169 12.17 21.22 -22.24
CA LYS A 169 12.24 21.22 -23.71
C LYS A 169 11.75 22.54 -24.29
N SER A 170 10.57 23.02 -23.86
CA SER A 170 10.01 24.30 -24.32
C SER A 170 10.91 25.50 -24.00
N GLU A 171 11.52 25.51 -22.79
CA GLU A 171 12.47 26.55 -22.40
C GLU A 171 13.74 26.52 -23.28
N ALA A 172 14.26 25.34 -23.59
CA ALA A 172 15.39 25.17 -24.49
C ALA A 172 15.08 25.60 -25.92
N GLU A 173 13.89 25.28 -26.44
CA GLU A 173 13.43 25.72 -27.76
C GLU A 173 13.31 27.25 -27.83
N LEU A 174 12.70 27.87 -26.82
CA LEU A 174 12.62 29.33 -26.70
C LEU A 174 14.03 30.00 -26.67
N GLN A 175 14.95 29.42 -25.91
CA GLN A 175 16.33 29.92 -25.84
C GLN A 175 17.02 29.79 -27.18
N ASN A 176 16.80 28.67 -27.89
CA ASN A 176 17.39 28.47 -29.22
C ASN A 176 16.81 29.46 -30.23
N LEU A 177 15.50 29.70 -30.23
CA LEU A 177 14.88 30.73 -31.06
C LEU A 177 15.40 32.13 -30.74
N LYS A 178 15.55 32.47 -29.46
CA LYS A 178 16.17 33.77 -29.07
C LYS A 178 17.60 33.91 -29.57
N ASN A 179 18.38 32.83 -29.55
CA ASN A 179 19.76 32.87 -30.05
C ASN A 179 19.83 32.95 -31.57
N GLN A 180 18.81 32.52 -32.33
CA GLN A 180 18.72 32.66 -33.77
C GLN A 180 18.36 34.08 -34.21
N ILE A 181 17.71 34.85 -33.33
CA ILE A 181 17.50 36.30 -33.58
C ILE A 181 18.83 36.97 -33.22
N ASN A 182 19.60 37.25 -34.25
CA ASN A 182 20.92 37.92 -34.13
C ASN A 182 20.72 39.30 -33.47
N PRO A 183 21.22 39.56 -32.25
CA PRO A 183 21.03 40.85 -31.58
C PRO A 183 21.64 42.01 -32.34
N HIS A 184 22.54 41.74 -33.30
CA HIS A 184 23.18 42.75 -34.16
C HIS A 184 22.25 43.33 -35.22
N PHE A 185 21.06 42.77 -35.47
CA PHE A 185 20.06 43.34 -36.41
C PHE A 185 19.13 44.37 -35.77
N LEU A 186 19.20 44.55 -34.44
CA LEU A 186 18.34 45.47 -33.68
C LEU A 186 19.07 46.75 -33.23
N LEU A 187 20.34 46.93 -33.64
CA LEU A 187 21.13 48.17 -33.52
C LEU A 187 21.33 48.77 -34.90
#